data_c2014ab406c3a55f6066d9a88bc80354
#
_entry.id   c2014ab406c3a55f6066d9a88bc80354
#
_cell.length_a   1.000
_cell.length_b   1.000
_cell.length_c   1.000
_cell.angle_alpha   90.00
_cell.angle_beta   90.00
_cell.angle_gamma   90.00
#
_symmetry.space_group_name_H-M   'P 1'
#
loop_
_entity.id
_entity.type
_entity.pdbx_description
1 polymer ?
#
loop_
_entity_poly.entity_id
_entity_poly.type
_entity_poly.pdbx_seq_one_letter_code
_entity_poly.pdbx_strand_id
1 'polypeptide(L)'
;RKINQWILNDDYILLLLSATKESTIYQNYMEQTTTSFAADRDFILDLFTEVIAPNEKLYDYLEDLKLTWVDDIPVVNTFIVKQLTALQSADQKWKLPKVYKDQEDQEYAQELFIKTVLNEKEFAGYFSDKTPNWDVDRIAELDTIILKMAICELLRFPSIPIKVTLNEYLELAKEYSTPKSSIFINGILDNLVKEFQANKKMQKIGRGLL
;
A
#
# COMPACT_ATOMS: atom_id res chain seq x y z
N ARG A 1 -3.87 23.03 7.07
CA ARG A 1 -2.40 22.95 7.23
C ARG A 1 -1.75 23.34 5.91
N LYS A 2 -0.89 24.37 5.93
CA LYS A 2 -0.05 24.72 4.79
C LYS A 2 1.13 23.73 4.76
N ILE A 3 0.92 22.56 4.21
CA ILE A 3 2.01 21.61 3.95
C ILE A 3 2.23 21.66 2.45
N ASN A 4 3.14 22.52 2.01
CA ASN A 4 3.63 22.49 0.64
C ASN A 4 5.05 21.90 0.67
N GLN A 5 5.14 20.61 0.42
CA GLN A 5 6.42 19.90 0.37
C GLN A 5 7.23 20.22 -0.88
N TRP A 6 6.58 20.72 -1.93
CA TRP A 6 7.22 21.05 -3.20
C TRP A 6 8.16 22.29 -3.10
N ILE A 7 7.97 23.15 -2.09
CA ILE A 7 8.88 24.29 -1.87
C ILE A 7 10.34 23.87 -1.64
N LEU A 8 10.55 22.69 -1.05
CA LEU A 8 11.87 22.14 -0.77
C LEU A 8 12.36 21.17 -1.84
N ASN A 9 11.53 20.91 -2.87
CA ASN A 9 11.75 19.90 -3.89
C ASN A 9 11.29 20.40 -5.26
N ASP A 10 11.63 21.62 -5.60
CA ASP A 10 11.27 22.30 -6.84
C ASP A 10 11.85 21.63 -8.10
N ASP A 11 12.93 20.87 -7.96
CA ASP A 11 13.51 20.09 -9.06
C ASP A 11 12.51 19.12 -9.67
N TYR A 12 11.64 18.50 -8.87
CA TYR A 12 10.59 17.61 -9.38
C TYR A 12 9.48 18.37 -10.10
N ILE A 13 9.16 19.59 -9.67
CA ILE A 13 8.22 20.45 -10.37
C ILE A 13 8.79 20.85 -11.73
N LEU A 14 10.08 21.21 -11.81
CA LEU A 14 10.75 21.55 -13.06
C LEU A 14 10.83 20.36 -14.00
N LEU A 15 11.09 19.16 -13.47
CA LEU A 15 11.11 17.91 -14.22
C LEU A 15 9.74 17.64 -14.85
N LEU A 16 8.66 17.71 -14.07
CA LEU A 16 7.30 17.48 -14.56
C LEU A 16 6.88 18.57 -15.55
N LEU A 17 7.26 19.81 -15.33
CA LEU A 17 7.00 20.92 -16.26
C LEU A 17 7.72 20.70 -17.59
N SER A 18 8.96 20.22 -17.59
CA SER A 18 9.70 19.89 -18.81
C SER A 18 9.02 18.77 -19.58
N ALA A 19 8.71 17.66 -18.88
CA ALA A 19 7.99 16.53 -19.45
C ALA A 19 6.62 16.94 -20.03
N THR A 20 5.91 17.83 -19.33
CA THR A 20 4.64 18.40 -19.81
C THR A 20 4.83 19.15 -21.13
N LYS A 21 5.79 20.08 -21.19
CA LYS A 21 6.03 20.90 -22.39
C LYS A 21 6.49 20.09 -23.59
N GLU A 22 7.17 18.98 -23.37
CA GLU A 22 7.66 18.08 -24.41
C GLU A 22 6.58 17.12 -24.91
N SER A 23 5.49 16.96 -24.13
CA SER A 23 4.39 16.04 -24.49
C SER A 23 3.59 16.56 -25.68
N THR A 24 3.15 15.61 -26.51
CA THR A 24 2.21 15.91 -27.63
C THR A 24 0.84 16.39 -27.11
N ILE A 25 0.45 15.97 -25.90
CA ILE A 25 -0.78 16.39 -25.23
C ILE A 25 -0.75 17.91 -25.02
N TYR A 26 0.33 18.44 -24.47
CA TYR A 26 0.49 19.86 -24.24
C TYR A 26 0.54 20.63 -25.56
N GLN A 27 1.32 20.17 -26.54
CA GLN A 27 1.46 20.84 -27.85
C GLN A 27 0.10 20.93 -28.54
N ASN A 28 -0.63 19.84 -28.63
CA ASN A 28 -1.97 19.79 -29.25
C ASN A 28 -2.97 20.71 -28.51
N TYR A 29 -2.91 20.76 -27.18
CA TYR A 29 -3.80 21.63 -26.42
C TYR A 29 -3.47 23.11 -26.67
N MET A 30 -2.20 23.49 -26.73
CA MET A 30 -1.78 24.86 -26.96
C MET A 30 -2.04 25.37 -28.39
N GLU A 31 -2.22 24.49 -29.37
CA GLU A 31 -2.61 24.83 -30.72
C GLU A 31 -4.13 25.11 -30.89
N GLN A 32 -4.93 24.78 -29.90
CA GLN A 32 -6.38 25.03 -29.93
C GLN A 32 -6.68 26.52 -29.86
N THR A 33 -7.54 26.99 -30.77
CA THR A 33 -7.97 28.39 -30.84
C THR A 33 -9.15 28.72 -29.93
N THR A 34 -9.87 27.70 -29.47
CA THR A 34 -11.02 27.85 -28.56
C THR A 34 -10.92 26.80 -27.47
N THR A 35 -11.18 27.22 -26.24
CA THR A 35 -11.19 26.34 -25.06
C THR A 35 -12.60 26.20 -24.50
N SER A 36 -12.84 25.10 -23.80
CA SER A 36 -14.04 24.87 -23.03
C SER A 36 -13.66 24.12 -21.75
N PHE A 37 -14.52 24.21 -20.73
CA PHE A 37 -14.29 23.44 -19.52
C PHE A 37 -14.04 21.95 -19.77
N ALA A 38 -14.77 21.36 -20.73
CA ALA A 38 -14.56 19.95 -21.08
C ALA A 38 -13.19 19.71 -21.69
N ALA A 39 -12.76 20.57 -22.64
CA ALA A 39 -11.43 20.46 -23.25
C ALA A 39 -10.31 20.66 -22.22
N ASP A 40 -10.47 21.61 -21.31
CA ASP A 40 -9.50 21.88 -20.24
C ASP A 40 -9.41 20.69 -19.26
N ARG A 41 -10.56 20.13 -18.88
CA ARG A 41 -10.63 18.94 -18.04
C ARG A 41 -9.96 17.74 -18.70
N ASP A 42 -10.27 17.49 -19.97
CA ASP A 42 -9.74 16.35 -20.69
C ASP A 42 -8.21 16.51 -20.89
N PHE A 43 -7.74 17.71 -21.19
CA PHE A 43 -6.30 18.01 -21.22
C PHE A 43 -5.60 17.69 -19.88
N ILE A 44 -6.17 18.13 -18.76
CA ILE A 44 -5.58 17.84 -17.44
C ILE A 44 -5.63 16.35 -17.11
N LEU A 45 -6.70 15.65 -17.51
CA LEU A 45 -6.84 14.21 -17.32
C LEU A 45 -5.78 13.44 -18.10
N ASP A 46 -5.61 13.76 -19.40
CA ASP A 46 -4.62 13.12 -20.28
C ASP A 46 -3.20 13.42 -19.79
N LEU A 47 -2.92 14.67 -19.42
CA LEU A 47 -1.63 15.08 -18.85
C LEU A 47 -1.31 14.31 -17.58
N PHE A 48 -2.29 14.16 -16.69
CA PHE A 48 -2.09 13.43 -15.43
C PHE A 48 -1.84 11.94 -15.72
N THR A 49 -2.63 11.32 -16.59
CA THR A 49 -2.56 9.87 -16.84
C THR A 49 -1.35 9.45 -17.65
N GLU A 50 -0.90 10.28 -18.58
CA GLU A 50 0.15 9.89 -19.52
C GLU A 50 1.53 10.49 -19.20
N VAL A 51 1.58 11.57 -18.42
CA VAL A 51 2.84 12.28 -18.12
C VAL A 51 3.18 12.28 -16.65
N ILE A 52 2.21 12.59 -15.76
CA ILE A 52 2.47 12.78 -14.35
C ILE A 52 2.47 11.45 -13.60
N ALA A 53 1.37 10.71 -13.69
CA ALA A 53 1.20 9.46 -12.94
C ALA A 53 2.23 8.37 -13.29
N PRO A 54 2.65 8.17 -14.55
CA PRO A 54 3.66 7.17 -14.89
C PRO A 54 5.11 7.65 -14.74
N ASN A 55 5.36 8.84 -14.17
CA ASN A 55 6.70 9.38 -14.05
C ASN A 55 7.51 8.64 -12.98
N GLU A 56 8.43 7.78 -13.40
CA GLU A 56 9.25 6.93 -12.52
C GLU A 56 10.03 7.75 -11.47
N LYS A 57 10.63 8.87 -11.85
CA LYS A 57 11.40 9.70 -10.90
C LYS A 57 10.53 10.32 -9.82
N LEU A 58 9.28 10.68 -10.15
CA LEU A 58 8.32 11.14 -9.17
C LEU A 58 7.91 10.00 -8.23
N TYR A 59 7.75 8.82 -8.80
CA TYR A 59 7.41 7.59 -8.06
C TYR A 59 8.50 7.27 -7.04
N ASP A 60 9.75 7.12 -7.50
CA ASP A 60 10.93 6.86 -6.67
C ASP A 60 11.06 7.89 -5.53
N TYR A 61 10.89 9.17 -5.86
CA TYR A 61 10.94 10.25 -4.86
C TYR A 61 9.88 10.09 -3.77
N LEU A 62 8.65 9.75 -4.13
CA LEU A 62 7.57 9.58 -3.16
C LEU A 62 7.80 8.35 -2.27
N GLU A 63 8.28 7.25 -2.83
CA GLU A 63 8.64 6.03 -2.07
C GLU A 63 9.79 6.30 -1.10
N ASP A 64 10.83 7.02 -1.53
CA ASP A 64 11.94 7.42 -0.66
C ASP A 64 11.50 8.32 0.50
N LEU A 65 10.49 9.16 0.29
CA LEU A 65 9.92 9.99 1.35
C LEU A 65 9.18 9.18 2.40
N LYS A 66 8.49 8.13 1.99
CA LYS A 66 7.65 7.34 2.88
C LYS A 66 7.29 6.00 2.26
N LEU A 67 7.72 4.93 2.91
CA LEU A 67 7.53 3.55 2.45
C LEU A 67 6.07 3.21 2.07
N THR A 68 5.08 3.78 2.76
CA THR A 68 3.66 3.52 2.44
C THR A 68 3.23 3.98 1.06
N TRP A 69 4.02 4.82 0.37
CA TRP A 69 3.73 5.23 -1.00
C TRP A 69 3.82 4.09 -2.01
N VAL A 70 4.51 3.00 -1.69
CA VAL A 70 4.55 1.79 -2.54
C VAL A 70 3.14 1.33 -2.91
N ASP A 71 2.23 1.24 -1.93
CA ASP A 71 0.83 0.85 -2.14
C ASP A 71 -0.10 2.04 -2.38
N ASP A 72 0.18 3.19 -1.76
CA ASP A 72 -0.72 4.34 -1.76
C ASP A 72 -0.75 5.07 -3.11
N ILE A 73 0.39 5.15 -3.86
CA ILE A 73 0.45 5.89 -5.13
C ILE A 73 -0.57 5.40 -6.16
N PRO A 74 -0.69 4.09 -6.46
CA PRO A 74 -1.68 3.60 -7.43
C PRO A 74 -3.12 3.92 -7.02
N VAL A 75 -3.41 3.86 -5.72
CA VAL A 75 -4.73 4.18 -5.17
C VAL A 75 -5.03 5.67 -5.32
N VAL A 76 -4.07 6.54 -4.97
CA VAL A 76 -4.18 8.00 -5.09
C VAL A 76 -4.32 8.40 -6.56
N ASN A 77 -3.51 7.85 -7.47
CA ASN A 77 -3.60 8.12 -8.90
C ASN A 77 -4.97 7.73 -9.46
N THR A 78 -5.47 6.53 -9.12
CA THR A 78 -6.81 6.08 -9.52
C THR A 78 -7.90 7.02 -8.99
N PHE A 79 -7.75 7.50 -7.75
CA PHE A 79 -8.69 8.45 -7.16
C PHE A 79 -8.68 9.79 -7.89
N ILE A 80 -7.49 10.34 -8.20
CA ILE A 80 -7.36 11.60 -8.93
C ILE A 80 -8.02 11.49 -10.30
N VAL A 81 -7.72 10.41 -11.06
CA VAL A 81 -8.34 10.16 -12.37
C VAL A 81 -9.87 10.13 -12.27
N LYS A 82 -10.42 9.39 -11.29
CA LYS A 82 -11.88 9.34 -11.08
C LYS A 82 -12.48 10.71 -10.75
N GLN A 83 -11.78 11.52 -9.95
CA GLN A 83 -12.26 12.88 -9.62
C GLN A 83 -12.22 13.79 -10.84
N LEU A 84 -11.13 13.79 -11.61
CA LEU A 84 -11.00 14.58 -12.83
C LEU A 84 -12.07 14.20 -13.85
N THR A 85 -12.26 12.90 -14.11
CA THR A 85 -13.30 12.41 -15.04
C THR A 85 -14.71 12.82 -14.61
N ALA A 86 -14.98 12.87 -13.31
CA ALA A 86 -16.29 13.21 -12.78
C ALA A 86 -16.56 14.73 -12.73
N LEU A 87 -15.58 15.60 -13.01
CA LEU A 87 -15.75 17.03 -12.99
C LEU A 87 -16.66 17.50 -14.14
N GLN A 88 -17.72 18.25 -13.78
CA GLN A 88 -18.67 18.82 -14.75
C GLN A 88 -18.60 20.35 -14.79
N SER A 89 -18.02 20.98 -13.78
CA SER A 89 -17.85 22.45 -13.71
C SER A 89 -16.68 22.82 -12.80
N ALA A 90 -16.14 24.02 -13.00
CA ALA A 90 -15.03 24.56 -12.19
C ALA A 90 -15.40 24.74 -10.70
N ASP A 91 -16.67 24.93 -10.39
CA ASP A 91 -17.14 25.14 -8.99
C ASP A 91 -17.36 23.83 -8.24
N GLN A 92 -17.23 22.69 -8.91
CA GLN A 92 -17.44 21.39 -8.28
C GLN A 92 -16.32 21.10 -7.28
N LYS A 93 -16.72 20.84 -6.03
CA LYS A 93 -15.76 20.49 -4.96
C LYS A 93 -15.32 19.04 -5.07
N TRP A 94 -14.04 18.82 -4.87
CA TRP A 94 -13.49 17.48 -4.71
C TRP A 94 -14.04 16.80 -3.46
N LYS A 95 -14.34 15.51 -3.60
CA LYS A 95 -14.77 14.70 -2.47
C LYS A 95 -13.61 13.79 -2.06
N LEU A 96 -13.14 13.93 -0.83
CA LEU A 96 -12.15 13.01 -0.30
C LEU A 96 -12.75 11.59 -0.22
N PRO A 97 -11.97 10.56 -0.56
CA PRO A 97 -12.41 9.18 -0.42
C PRO A 97 -12.57 8.83 1.06
N LYS A 98 -13.40 7.85 1.32
CA LYS A 98 -13.40 7.19 2.64
C LYS A 98 -12.16 6.32 2.70
N VAL A 99 -11.40 6.41 3.79
CA VAL A 99 -10.21 5.57 4.03
C VAL A 99 -10.63 4.12 4.25
N TYR A 100 -11.71 3.90 5.01
CA TYR A 100 -12.25 2.57 5.27
C TYR A 100 -13.57 2.38 4.52
N LYS A 101 -13.80 1.19 4.04
CA LYS A 101 -15.05 0.80 3.40
C LYS A 101 -16.23 0.95 4.38
N ASP A 102 -16.04 0.42 5.58
CA ASP A 102 -17.02 0.44 6.66
C ASP A 102 -16.33 0.46 8.04
N GLN A 103 -17.13 0.35 9.10
CA GLN A 103 -16.63 0.36 10.46
C GLN A 103 -15.88 -0.93 10.81
N GLU A 104 -16.26 -2.08 10.24
CA GLU A 104 -15.58 -3.36 10.48
C GLU A 104 -14.13 -3.32 9.99
N ASP A 105 -13.88 -2.71 8.83
CA ASP A 105 -12.51 -2.51 8.32
C ASP A 105 -11.68 -1.64 9.26
N GLN A 106 -12.27 -0.57 9.80
CA GLN A 106 -11.59 0.30 10.74
C GLN A 106 -11.26 -0.41 12.05
N GLU A 107 -12.22 -1.14 12.59
CA GLU A 107 -12.05 -1.93 13.83
C GLU A 107 -11.00 -3.01 13.64
N TYR A 108 -11.03 -3.72 12.52
CA TYR A 108 -10.02 -4.72 12.16
C TYR A 108 -8.61 -4.12 12.15
N ALA A 109 -8.40 -3.01 11.44
CA ALA A 109 -7.09 -2.37 11.36
C ALA A 109 -6.57 -1.94 12.74
N GLN A 110 -7.44 -1.36 13.57
CA GLN A 110 -7.09 -0.94 14.93
C GLN A 110 -6.77 -2.14 15.83
N GLU A 111 -7.60 -3.18 15.78
CA GLU A 111 -7.40 -4.38 16.58
C GLU A 111 -6.11 -5.12 16.18
N LEU A 112 -5.85 -5.28 14.89
CA LEU A 112 -4.64 -5.92 14.39
C LEU A 112 -3.40 -5.18 14.91
N PHE A 113 -3.37 -3.86 14.77
CA PHE A 113 -2.28 -3.04 15.28
C PHE A 113 -2.09 -3.21 16.79
N ILE A 114 -3.15 -3.00 17.57
CA ILE A 114 -3.08 -3.06 19.04
C ILE A 114 -2.66 -4.45 19.51
N LYS A 115 -3.30 -5.51 18.98
CA LYS A 115 -3.00 -6.88 19.39
C LYS A 115 -1.58 -7.30 19.00
N THR A 116 -1.08 -6.86 17.84
CA THR A 116 0.29 -7.14 17.42
C THR A 116 1.31 -6.48 18.35
N VAL A 117 1.14 -5.20 18.65
CA VAL A 117 2.06 -4.45 19.52
C VAL A 117 2.06 -4.99 20.95
N LEU A 118 0.87 -5.24 21.51
CA LEU A 118 0.76 -5.72 22.90
C LEU A 118 1.31 -7.14 23.11
N ASN A 119 1.33 -7.96 22.06
CA ASN A 119 1.82 -9.35 22.13
C ASN A 119 3.12 -9.55 21.34
N GLU A 120 3.85 -8.49 21.05
CA GLU A 120 5.06 -8.52 20.23
C GLU A 120 6.07 -9.57 20.67
N LYS A 121 6.35 -9.66 21.98
CA LYS A 121 7.31 -10.60 22.55
C LYS A 121 6.83 -12.05 22.42
N GLU A 122 5.54 -12.31 22.62
CA GLU A 122 4.94 -13.64 22.43
C GLU A 122 5.11 -14.08 20.98
N PHE A 123 4.74 -13.21 20.02
CA PHE A 123 4.79 -13.55 18.60
C PHE A 123 6.22 -13.73 18.10
N ALA A 124 7.17 -12.91 18.54
CA ALA A 124 8.59 -13.08 18.25
C ALA A 124 9.11 -14.46 18.70
N GLY A 125 8.69 -14.93 19.86
CA GLY A 125 9.09 -16.24 20.42
C GLY A 125 8.66 -17.43 19.55
N TYR A 126 7.59 -17.31 18.74
CA TYR A 126 7.17 -18.42 17.87
C TYR A 126 8.10 -18.71 16.70
N PHE A 127 8.85 -17.73 16.22
CA PHE A 127 9.73 -17.92 15.07
C PHE A 127 11.23 -17.78 15.38
N SER A 128 11.60 -17.23 16.52
CA SER A 128 13.01 -17.10 16.92
C SER A 128 13.73 -18.45 16.95
N ASP A 129 13.07 -19.49 17.47
CA ASP A 129 13.65 -20.84 17.58
C ASP A 129 13.62 -21.61 16.24
N LYS A 130 12.89 -21.11 15.24
CA LYS A 130 12.71 -21.77 13.94
C LYS A 130 13.73 -21.29 12.89
N THR A 131 14.58 -20.38 13.28
CA THR A 131 15.62 -19.79 12.44
C THR A 131 17.04 -20.09 12.94
N PRO A 132 17.38 -21.36 13.34
CA PRO A 132 18.66 -21.67 13.95
C PRO A 132 19.87 -21.46 13.04
N ASN A 133 19.63 -21.40 11.70
CA ASN A 133 20.67 -21.14 10.69
C ASN A 133 20.63 -19.71 10.16
N TRP A 134 19.76 -18.88 10.67
CA TRP A 134 19.63 -17.46 10.30
C TRP A 134 20.03 -16.64 11.51
N ASP A 135 21.08 -15.89 11.32
CA ASP A 135 21.47 -14.86 12.29
C ASP A 135 20.27 -13.93 12.45
N VAL A 136 19.70 -13.87 13.65
CA VAL A 136 18.51 -13.05 13.93
C VAL A 136 18.76 -11.60 13.55
N ASP A 137 20.03 -11.16 13.62
CA ASP A 137 20.49 -9.84 13.19
C ASP A 137 20.47 -9.63 11.65
N ARG A 138 20.18 -10.68 10.87
CA ARG A 138 20.09 -10.63 9.40
C ARG A 138 18.67 -10.69 8.86
N ILE A 139 17.67 -10.91 9.72
CA ILE A 139 16.28 -10.85 9.30
C ILE A 139 15.92 -9.38 9.12
N ALA A 140 15.42 -9.02 7.95
CA ALA A 140 14.96 -7.66 7.71
C ALA A 140 13.88 -7.29 8.75
N GLU A 141 13.95 -6.08 9.29
CA GLU A 141 13.00 -5.61 10.32
C GLU A 141 11.55 -5.74 9.82
N LEU A 142 11.32 -5.46 8.54
CA LEU A 142 10.00 -5.60 7.91
C LEU A 142 9.52 -7.05 7.90
N ASP A 143 10.38 -8.03 7.65
CA ASP A 143 10.02 -9.46 7.70
C ASP A 143 9.54 -9.84 9.10
N THR A 144 10.21 -9.31 10.12
CA THR A 144 9.86 -9.53 11.53
C THR A 144 8.50 -8.93 11.86
N ILE A 145 8.19 -7.73 11.36
CA ILE A 145 6.90 -7.07 11.55
C ILE A 145 5.80 -7.87 10.84
N ILE A 146 6.02 -8.25 9.59
CA ILE A 146 5.07 -9.03 8.79
C ILE A 146 4.75 -10.36 9.46
N LEU A 147 5.77 -11.07 9.95
CA LEU A 147 5.58 -12.33 10.69
C LEU A 147 4.76 -12.13 11.96
N LYS A 148 5.06 -11.11 12.77
CA LYS A 148 4.29 -10.82 13.99
C LYS A 148 2.83 -10.50 13.68
N MET A 149 2.55 -9.72 12.64
CA MET A 149 1.21 -9.40 12.19
C MET A 149 0.46 -10.65 11.70
N ALA A 150 1.10 -11.48 10.86
CA ALA A 150 0.52 -12.72 10.37
C ALA A 150 0.18 -13.69 11.52
N ILE A 151 1.10 -13.86 12.48
CA ILE A 151 0.87 -14.70 13.67
C ILE A 151 -0.28 -14.15 14.52
N CYS A 152 -0.34 -12.83 14.69
CA CYS A 152 -1.46 -12.18 15.37
C CYS A 152 -2.79 -12.52 14.69
N GLU A 153 -2.87 -12.38 13.38
CA GLU A 153 -4.10 -12.66 12.63
C GLU A 153 -4.49 -14.14 12.69
N LEU A 154 -3.52 -15.05 12.53
CA LEU A 154 -3.77 -16.49 12.67
C LEU A 154 -4.37 -16.85 14.02
N LEU A 155 -3.86 -16.28 15.11
CA LEU A 155 -4.20 -16.64 16.49
C LEU A 155 -5.36 -15.83 17.08
N ARG A 156 -5.54 -14.57 16.68
CA ARG A 156 -6.47 -13.63 17.32
C ARG A 156 -7.68 -13.24 16.46
N PHE A 157 -7.72 -13.68 15.19
CA PHE A 157 -8.80 -13.40 14.25
C PHE A 157 -9.40 -14.71 13.70
N PRO A 158 -10.25 -15.36 14.49
CA PRO A 158 -10.73 -16.70 14.16
C PRO A 158 -11.64 -16.75 12.93
N SER A 159 -12.27 -15.65 12.52
CA SER A 159 -13.14 -15.57 11.34
C SER A 159 -12.38 -15.46 10.01
N ILE A 160 -11.07 -15.18 10.03
CA ILE A 160 -10.24 -15.06 8.83
C ILE A 160 -9.66 -16.44 8.47
N PRO A 161 -9.85 -16.92 7.23
CA PRO A 161 -9.28 -18.19 6.79
C PRO A 161 -7.75 -18.17 6.78
N ILE A 162 -7.14 -19.31 7.13
CA ILE A 162 -5.67 -19.44 7.15
C ILE A 162 -5.06 -19.08 5.80
N LYS A 163 -5.64 -19.55 4.71
CA LYS A 163 -5.14 -19.28 3.36
C LYS A 163 -5.17 -17.80 3.01
N VAL A 164 -6.18 -17.07 3.47
CA VAL A 164 -6.28 -15.62 3.28
C VAL A 164 -5.12 -14.95 4.01
N THR A 165 -4.96 -15.22 5.31
CA THR A 165 -3.82 -14.70 6.08
C THR A 165 -2.49 -14.97 5.38
N LEU A 166 -2.22 -16.22 4.98
CA LEU A 166 -0.95 -16.56 4.33
C LEU A 166 -0.75 -15.74 3.05
N ASN A 167 -1.74 -15.68 2.17
CA ASN A 167 -1.64 -14.98 0.91
C ASN A 167 -1.39 -13.48 1.09
N GLU A 168 -2.18 -12.82 1.95
CA GLU A 168 -2.06 -11.37 2.17
C GLU A 168 -0.68 -10.99 2.72
N TYR A 169 -0.17 -11.74 3.71
CA TYR A 169 1.15 -11.42 4.28
C TYR A 169 2.31 -11.79 3.35
N LEU A 170 2.13 -12.72 2.42
CA LEU A 170 3.11 -12.99 1.36
C LEU A 170 3.12 -11.87 0.30
N GLU A 171 1.96 -11.32 -0.06
CA GLU A 171 1.91 -10.14 -0.93
C GLU A 171 2.56 -8.93 -0.24
N LEU A 172 2.25 -8.65 1.03
CA LEU A 172 2.95 -7.61 1.80
C LEU A 172 4.47 -7.80 1.80
N ALA A 173 4.95 -9.05 1.94
CA ALA A 173 6.38 -9.32 1.91
C ALA A 173 7.03 -9.05 0.53
N LYS A 174 6.30 -9.28 -0.56
CA LYS A 174 6.78 -8.96 -1.91
C LYS A 174 6.86 -7.45 -2.15
N GLU A 175 5.88 -6.71 -1.64
CA GLU A 175 5.79 -5.25 -1.84
C GLU A 175 6.79 -4.48 -0.96
N TYR A 176 6.90 -4.87 0.32
CA TYR A 176 7.61 -4.07 1.32
C TYR A 176 8.98 -4.59 1.73
N SER A 177 9.38 -5.79 1.27
CA SER A 177 10.63 -6.39 1.69
C SER A 177 11.47 -6.90 0.52
N THR A 178 12.42 -7.80 0.78
CA THR A 178 13.32 -8.29 -0.26
C THR A 178 12.66 -9.37 -1.14
N PRO A 179 13.12 -9.59 -2.38
CA PRO A 179 12.58 -10.65 -3.24
C PRO A 179 12.63 -12.07 -2.64
N LYS A 180 13.47 -12.29 -1.63
CA LYS A 180 13.60 -13.58 -0.92
C LYS A 180 12.71 -13.67 0.31
N SER A 181 12.21 -12.54 0.80
CA SER A 181 11.43 -12.46 2.04
C SER A 181 10.13 -13.24 1.97
N SER A 182 9.41 -13.19 0.85
CA SER A 182 8.16 -13.96 0.70
C SER A 182 8.38 -15.47 0.83
N ILE A 183 9.48 -16.01 0.29
CA ILE A 183 9.82 -17.44 0.40
C ILE A 183 10.16 -17.80 1.85
N PHE A 184 10.94 -16.94 2.51
CA PHE A 184 11.33 -17.10 3.91
C PHE A 184 10.10 -17.05 4.84
N ILE A 185 9.26 -16.04 4.71
CA ILE A 185 8.04 -15.85 5.50
C ILE A 185 7.09 -17.02 5.28
N ASN A 186 6.89 -17.45 4.02
CA ASN A 186 6.05 -18.61 3.72
C ASN A 186 6.53 -19.87 4.46
N GLY A 187 7.83 -20.17 4.42
CA GLY A 187 8.39 -21.34 5.10
C GLY A 187 8.15 -21.33 6.62
N ILE A 188 8.26 -20.16 7.25
CA ILE A 188 7.99 -19.99 8.68
C ILE A 188 6.50 -20.14 8.98
N LEU A 189 5.63 -19.44 8.25
CA LEU A 189 4.19 -19.45 8.47
C LEU A 189 3.60 -20.84 8.24
N ASP A 190 4.02 -21.58 7.22
CA ASP A 190 3.58 -22.96 6.97
C ASP A 190 3.92 -23.88 8.14
N ASN A 191 5.11 -23.75 8.72
CA ASN A 191 5.50 -24.53 9.88
C ASN A 191 4.69 -24.15 11.12
N LEU A 192 4.47 -22.85 11.34
CA LEU A 192 3.68 -22.37 12.46
C LEU A 192 2.22 -22.79 12.37
N VAL A 193 1.61 -22.74 11.19
CA VAL A 193 0.22 -23.20 10.99
C VAL A 193 0.07 -24.67 11.40
N LYS A 194 0.98 -25.55 10.93
CA LYS A 194 0.97 -26.97 11.31
C LYS A 194 1.09 -27.16 12.82
N GLU A 195 2.00 -26.41 13.45
CA GLU A 195 2.21 -26.46 14.89
C GLU A 195 0.99 -25.96 15.67
N PHE A 196 0.42 -24.82 15.28
CA PHE A 196 -0.75 -24.23 15.95
C PHE A 196 -1.98 -25.11 15.81
N GLN A 197 -2.15 -25.81 14.69
CA GLN A 197 -3.20 -26.79 14.50
C GLN A 197 -2.98 -28.02 15.40
N ALA A 198 -1.78 -28.57 15.41
CA ALA A 198 -1.45 -29.74 16.23
C ALA A 198 -1.62 -29.46 17.74
N ASN A 199 -1.22 -28.28 18.20
CA ASN A 199 -1.29 -27.86 19.60
C ASN A 199 -2.64 -27.23 19.97
N LYS A 200 -3.61 -27.18 19.04
CA LYS A 200 -4.93 -26.53 19.22
C LYS A 200 -4.84 -25.06 19.69
N LYS A 201 -3.74 -24.39 19.39
CA LYS A 201 -3.56 -22.94 19.68
C LYS A 201 -4.38 -22.06 18.75
N MET A 202 -4.61 -22.50 17.51
CA MET A 202 -5.39 -21.78 16.50
C MET A 202 -6.78 -22.39 16.40
N GLN A 203 -7.79 -21.56 16.66
CA GLN A 203 -9.18 -21.96 16.55
C GLN A 203 -9.86 -21.07 15.52
N LYS A 204 -10.18 -21.64 14.37
CA LYS A 204 -10.92 -20.95 13.31
C LYS A 204 -12.42 -21.26 13.43
N ILE A 205 -13.25 -20.25 13.15
CA ILE A 205 -14.73 -20.35 13.24
C ILE A 205 -15.38 -19.72 12.00
N GLY A 206 -16.59 -20.16 11.68
CA GLY A 206 -17.36 -19.58 10.58
C GLY A 206 -16.58 -19.59 9.27
N ARG A 207 -16.42 -18.41 8.66
CA ARG A 207 -15.64 -18.24 7.41
C ARG A 207 -14.18 -18.65 7.55
N GLY A 208 -13.62 -18.59 8.76
CA GLY A 208 -12.24 -19.00 9.03
C GLY A 208 -11.96 -20.49 8.83
N LEU A 209 -12.97 -21.32 8.66
CA LEU A 209 -12.86 -22.76 8.39
C LEU A 209 -12.68 -23.08 6.89
N LEU A 210 -12.85 -22.09 6.01
CA LEU A 210 -12.68 -22.23 4.56
C LEU A 210 -11.20 -22.17 4.18
#